data_1b2fa83766b28c8dd8cee593f7ee73e1
#
_entry.id   1b2fa83766b28c8dd8cee593f7ee73e1
#
_cell.length_a   1.000
_cell.length_b   1.000
_cell.length_c   1.000
_cell.angle_alpha   90.00
_cell.angle_beta   90.00
_cell.angle_gamma   90.00
#
_symmetry.space_group_name_H-M   'P 1'
#
loop_
_entity.id
_entity.type
_entity.pdbx_description
1 polymer ?
#
loop_
_entity_poly.entity_id
_entity_poly.type
_entity_poly.pdbx_seq_one_letter_code
_entity_poly.pdbx_strand_id
1 'polypeptide(L)'
;MRTDVCTLISESYDQNDFGEFIPKETRREVICQVSSITRTEFFDAGRSGLSPEKALTVFWLDYNGESTVEFHGQRYGIYRTYTPDEESIELYLEKKAGA
;
A
#
# COMPACT_ATOMS: atom_id res chain seq x y z
N MET A 1 5.68 -3.63 18.27
CA MET A 1 5.54 -3.46 16.81
C MET A 1 6.79 -3.97 16.11
N ARG A 2 6.64 -4.65 14.99
CA ARG A 2 7.76 -5.26 14.29
C ARG A 2 8.20 -4.38 13.11
N THR A 3 9.51 -4.16 12.99
CA THR A 3 10.09 -3.41 11.89
C THR A 3 10.38 -4.36 10.73
N ASP A 4 10.05 -3.94 9.52
CA ASP A 4 10.24 -4.73 8.31
C ASP A 4 10.47 -3.79 7.13
N VAL A 5 10.54 -4.35 5.93
CA VAL A 5 10.63 -3.57 4.69
C VAL A 5 9.46 -3.92 3.79
N CYS A 6 9.00 -2.93 3.06
CA CYS A 6 7.99 -3.14 2.03
C CYS A 6 8.38 -2.35 0.79
N THR A 7 7.77 -2.69 -0.33
CA THR A 7 8.01 -2.01 -1.60
C THR A 7 6.76 -1.25 -2.01
N LEU A 8 6.86 0.07 -2.08
CA LEU A 8 5.77 0.91 -2.56
C LEU A 8 5.81 0.94 -4.08
N ILE A 9 4.69 0.63 -4.70
CA ILE A 9 4.60 0.49 -6.14
C ILE A 9 3.61 1.52 -6.69
N SER A 10 4.07 2.34 -7.64
CA SER A 10 3.20 3.24 -8.37
C SER A 10 3.17 2.82 -9.83
N GLU A 11 2.01 2.96 -10.45
CA GLU A 11 1.83 2.65 -11.86
C GLU A 11 1.61 3.96 -12.63
N SER A 12 2.26 4.08 -13.78
CA SER A 12 2.09 5.19 -14.69
C SER A 12 2.15 4.68 -16.11
N TYR A 13 1.90 5.57 -17.06
CA TYR A 13 1.93 5.22 -18.49
C TYR A 13 2.85 6.19 -19.21
N ASP A 14 3.79 5.64 -19.97
CA ASP A 14 4.62 6.43 -20.89
C ASP A 14 4.09 6.25 -22.29
N GLN A 15 4.22 7.29 -23.12
CA GLN A 15 3.81 7.23 -24.50
C GLN A 15 5.04 6.95 -25.37
N ASN A 16 4.95 5.92 -26.24
CA ASN A 16 6.05 5.60 -27.16
C ASN A 16 5.99 6.48 -28.40
N ASP A 17 6.91 6.25 -29.34
CA ASP A 17 7.00 7.03 -30.58
C ASP A 17 5.80 6.88 -31.48
N PHE A 18 5.00 5.84 -31.30
CA PHE A 18 3.79 5.57 -32.07
C PHE A 18 2.53 6.10 -31.40
N GLY A 19 2.67 6.79 -30.28
CA GLY A 19 1.52 7.32 -29.54
C GLY A 19 0.83 6.31 -28.64
N GLU A 20 1.36 5.11 -28.51
CA GLU A 20 0.78 4.09 -27.65
C GLU A 20 1.19 4.30 -26.20
N PHE A 21 0.26 4.05 -25.27
CA PHE A 21 0.55 4.12 -23.84
C PHE A 21 1.12 2.80 -23.34
N ILE A 22 2.30 2.86 -22.75
CA ILE A 22 3.01 1.70 -22.24
C ILE A 22 2.98 1.76 -20.71
N PRO A 23 2.47 0.73 -20.03
CA PRO A 23 2.46 0.70 -18.56
C PRO A 23 3.89 0.75 -18.01
N LYS A 24 4.08 1.55 -16.97
CA LYS A 24 5.36 1.65 -16.28
C LYS A 24 5.12 1.54 -14.79
N GLU A 25 5.93 0.73 -14.15
CA GLU A 25 5.84 0.48 -12.72
C GLU A 25 7.08 1.04 -12.04
N THR A 26 6.89 1.85 -11.02
CA THR A 26 7.98 2.40 -10.22
C THR A 26 7.91 1.76 -8.83
N ARG A 27 9.04 1.21 -8.39
CA ARG A 27 9.14 0.47 -7.13
C ARG A 27 10.14 1.16 -6.23
N ARG A 28 9.76 1.37 -4.96
CA ARG A 28 10.66 1.94 -3.95
C ARG A 28 10.54 1.12 -2.68
N GLU A 29 11.68 0.65 -2.17
CA GLU A 29 11.73 -0.09 -0.93
C GLU A 29 11.85 0.87 0.24
N VAL A 30 11.00 0.71 1.24
CA VAL A 30 10.97 1.57 2.42
C VAL A 30 10.85 0.73 3.69
N ILE A 31 11.27 1.31 4.79
CA ILE A 31 11.12 0.66 6.10
C ILE A 31 9.71 0.87 6.59
N CYS A 32 9.12 -0.17 7.14
CA CYS A 32 7.76 -0.12 7.67
C CYS A 32 7.68 -0.82 9.02
N GLN A 33 6.62 -0.52 9.76
CA GLN A 33 6.27 -1.25 10.97
C GLN A 33 4.94 -1.94 10.71
N VAL A 34 4.87 -3.23 11.04
CA VAL A 34 3.71 -4.06 10.76
C VAL A 34 2.80 -4.08 11.96
N SER A 35 1.50 -3.88 11.74
CA SER A 35 0.51 -4.01 12.80
C SER A 35 -0.69 -4.80 12.29
N SER A 36 -1.42 -5.38 13.26
CA SER A 36 -2.65 -6.11 12.95
C SER A 36 -3.79 -5.15 12.72
N ILE A 37 -4.76 -5.58 11.92
CA ILE A 37 -6.01 -4.85 11.74
C ILE A 37 -6.83 -4.99 13.03
N THR A 38 -7.40 -3.89 13.52
CA THR A 38 -8.30 -3.95 14.66
C THR A 38 -9.61 -4.61 14.26
N ARG A 39 -10.33 -5.15 15.25
CA ARG A 39 -11.62 -5.77 14.99
C ARG A 39 -12.60 -4.78 14.38
N THR A 40 -12.66 -3.56 14.89
CA THR A 40 -13.54 -2.53 14.36
C THR A 40 -13.23 -2.20 12.91
N GLU A 41 -11.94 -2.04 12.58
CA GLU A 41 -11.51 -1.77 11.22
C GLU A 41 -11.88 -2.94 10.29
N PHE A 42 -11.69 -4.17 10.77
CA PHE A 42 -12.01 -5.36 9.98
C PHE A 42 -13.50 -5.41 9.62
N PHE A 43 -14.37 -5.15 10.58
CA PHE A 43 -15.81 -5.17 10.33
C PHE A 43 -16.27 -3.99 9.48
N ASP A 44 -15.74 -2.79 9.73
CA ASP A 44 -16.14 -1.60 8.98
C ASP A 44 -15.73 -1.72 7.50
N ALA A 45 -14.52 -2.15 7.24
CA ALA A 45 -14.05 -2.35 5.86
C ALA A 45 -14.82 -3.51 5.20
N GLY A 46 -15.10 -4.56 5.94
CA GLY A 46 -15.87 -5.71 5.43
C GLY A 46 -17.26 -5.34 4.94
N ARG A 47 -17.91 -4.38 5.59
CA ARG A 47 -19.22 -3.89 5.14
C ARG A 47 -19.16 -3.25 3.77
N SER A 48 -18.01 -2.71 3.40
CA SER A 48 -17.79 -2.09 2.09
C SER A 48 -17.26 -3.08 1.05
N GLY A 49 -17.22 -4.37 1.38
CA GLY A 49 -16.72 -5.41 0.48
C GLY A 49 -15.20 -5.55 0.45
N LEU A 50 -14.50 -4.91 1.37
CA LEU A 50 -13.04 -4.99 1.44
C LEU A 50 -12.62 -6.18 2.30
N SER A 51 -11.40 -6.66 2.07
CA SER A 51 -10.82 -7.79 2.82
C SER A 51 -9.52 -7.34 3.48
N PRO A 52 -9.60 -6.59 4.58
CA PRO A 52 -8.38 -6.05 5.21
C PRO A 52 -7.48 -7.17 5.73
N GLU A 53 -6.18 -7.02 5.52
CA GLU A 53 -5.18 -8.01 5.92
C GLU A 53 -4.29 -7.51 7.04
N LYS A 54 -3.73 -6.32 6.89
CA LYS A 54 -2.80 -5.76 7.85
C LYS A 54 -2.65 -4.26 7.63
N ALA A 55 -1.95 -3.60 8.53
CA ALA A 55 -1.58 -2.21 8.37
C ALA A 55 -0.06 -2.08 8.43
N LEU A 56 0.49 -1.22 7.62
CA LEU A 56 1.90 -0.89 7.63
C LEU A 56 2.04 0.58 7.96
N THR A 57 2.95 0.92 8.88
CA THR A 57 3.26 2.30 9.21
C THR A 57 4.60 2.65 8.58
N VAL A 58 4.62 3.69 7.78
CA VAL A 58 5.85 4.18 7.13
C VAL A 58 6.07 5.64 7.50
N PHE A 59 7.31 6.13 7.28
CA PHE A 59 7.62 7.53 7.45
C PHE A 59 6.87 8.32 6.38
N TRP A 60 6.25 9.44 6.77
CA TRP A 60 5.33 10.15 5.87
C TRP A 60 6.01 10.63 4.58
N LEU A 61 7.30 10.97 4.63
CA LEU A 61 8.04 11.39 3.43
C LEU A 61 8.33 10.25 2.47
N ASP A 62 8.22 9.01 2.93
CA ASP A 62 8.46 7.84 2.08
C ASP A 62 7.23 7.48 1.24
N TYR A 63 6.06 8.00 1.59
CA TYR A 63 4.83 7.67 0.88
C TYR A 63 4.41 8.81 -0.05
N ASN A 64 4.26 8.51 -1.34
CA ASN A 64 3.91 9.49 -2.37
C ASN A 64 2.59 9.17 -3.07
N GLY A 65 1.64 8.58 -2.35
CA GLY A 65 0.33 8.28 -2.93
C GLY A 65 0.26 6.99 -3.73
N GLU A 66 1.22 6.11 -3.55
CA GLU A 66 1.17 4.80 -4.21
C GLU A 66 -0.06 4.02 -3.78
N SER A 67 -0.65 3.26 -4.71
CA SER A 67 -1.86 2.49 -4.44
C SER A 67 -1.59 1.02 -4.17
N THR A 68 -0.37 0.56 -4.38
CA THR A 68 0.00 -0.85 -4.25
C THR A 68 1.27 -0.96 -3.42
N VAL A 69 1.33 -2.01 -2.61
CA VAL A 69 2.53 -2.33 -1.86
C VAL A 69 2.81 -3.82 -1.98
N GLU A 70 4.09 -4.18 -2.09
CA GLU A 70 4.53 -5.56 -2.03
C GLU A 70 5.20 -5.79 -0.68
N PHE A 71 4.75 -6.81 0.02
CA PHE A 71 5.26 -7.15 1.34
C PHE A 71 5.40 -8.65 1.43
N HIS A 72 6.62 -9.12 1.70
CA HIS A 72 6.97 -10.55 1.77
C HIS A 72 6.49 -11.33 0.53
N GLY A 73 6.71 -10.74 -0.66
CA GLY A 73 6.38 -11.39 -1.91
C GLY A 73 4.91 -11.37 -2.30
N GLN A 74 4.06 -10.75 -1.50
CA GLN A 74 2.64 -10.65 -1.77
C GLN A 74 2.27 -9.20 -2.08
N ARG A 75 1.46 -8.98 -3.10
CA ARG A 75 0.95 -7.65 -3.44
C ARG A 75 -0.34 -7.36 -2.70
N TYR A 76 -0.44 -6.14 -2.20
CA TYR A 76 -1.62 -5.65 -1.49
C TYR A 76 -2.05 -4.32 -2.10
N GLY A 77 -3.36 -4.09 -2.12
CA GLY A 77 -3.89 -2.77 -2.44
C GLY A 77 -4.01 -1.94 -1.18
N ILE A 78 -3.70 -0.66 -1.27
CA ILE A 78 -3.91 0.27 -0.16
C ILE A 78 -5.31 0.84 -0.31
N TYR A 79 -6.21 0.48 0.60
CA TYR A 79 -7.60 0.95 0.49
C TYR A 79 -7.87 2.19 1.33
N ARG A 80 -6.98 2.51 2.27
CA ARG A 80 -7.14 3.68 3.13
C ARG A 80 -5.80 4.04 3.77
N THR A 81 -5.60 5.32 4.05
CA THR A 81 -4.44 5.79 4.80
C THR A 81 -4.92 6.60 6.00
N TYR A 82 -4.07 6.70 7.00
CA TYR A 82 -4.32 7.48 8.20
C TYR A 82 -3.02 8.04 8.73
N THR A 83 -3.03 9.31 9.14
CA THR A 83 -1.84 9.95 9.69
C THR A 83 -2.04 10.17 11.19
N PRO A 84 -1.51 9.27 12.04
CA PRO A 84 -1.68 9.41 13.49
C PRO A 84 -0.88 10.56 14.08
N ASP A 85 0.19 10.97 13.43
CA ASP A 85 1.03 12.08 13.86
C ASP A 85 1.67 12.76 12.65
N GLU A 86 2.61 13.67 12.88
CA GLU A 86 3.25 14.45 11.82
C GLU A 86 4.35 13.68 11.07
N GLU A 87 4.76 12.54 11.59
CA GLU A 87 5.90 11.80 11.06
C GLU A 87 5.53 10.48 10.39
N SER A 88 4.34 9.95 10.67
CA SER A 88 3.97 8.61 10.22
C SER A 88 2.69 8.61 9.41
N ILE A 89 2.59 7.67 8.51
CA ILE A 89 1.34 7.39 7.80
C ILE A 89 1.08 5.88 7.88
N GLU A 90 -0.16 5.52 8.20
CA GLU A 90 -0.59 4.13 8.24
C GLU A 90 -1.27 3.78 6.93
N LEU A 91 -0.84 2.67 6.35
CA LEU A 91 -1.37 2.16 5.09
C LEU A 91 -2.18 0.91 5.41
N TYR A 92 -3.47 0.95 5.13
CA TYR A 92 -4.37 -0.17 5.39
C TYR A 92 -4.48 -1.00 4.13
N LEU A 93 -4.13 -2.27 4.25
CA LEU A 93 -3.91 -3.15 3.10
C LEU A 93 -4.99 -4.21 2.97
N GLU A 94 -5.39 -4.46 1.74
CA GLU A 94 -6.19 -5.64 1.40
C GLU A 94 -5.43 -6.47 0.38
N LYS A 95 -5.69 -7.77 0.37
CA LYS A 95 -5.03 -8.68 -0.56
C LYS A 95 -5.50 -8.39 -1.97
N LYS A 96 -4.55 -8.18 -2.88
CA LYS A 96 -4.87 -7.88 -4.27
C LYS A 96 -5.07 -9.18 -5.04
N ALA A 97 -6.25 -9.33 -5.66
CA ALA A 97 -6.57 -10.53 -6.42
C ALA A 97 -5.66 -10.66 -7.64
N GLY A 98 -5.20 -11.87 -7.92
CA GLY A 98 -4.37 -12.15 -9.08
C GLY A 98 -2.93 -11.70 -8.96
N ALA A 99 -2.52 -11.30 -7.77
CA ALA A 99 -1.16 -10.80 -7.56
C ALA A 99 -0.22 -11.90 -7.03
#